data_6ad24b358d2f8e78dab8b9838476e488
#
_entry.id   6ad24b358d2f8e78dab8b9838476e488
#
_cell.length_a   1.000
_cell.length_b   1.000
_cell.length_c   1.000
_cell.angle_alpha   90.00
_cell.angle_beta   90.00
_cell.angle_gamma   90.00
#
_symmetry.space_group_name_H-M   'P 1'
#
loop_
_entity.id
_entity.type
_entity.pdbx_description
1 polymer ?
#
loop_
_entity_poly.entity_id
_entity_poly.type
_entity_poly.pdbx_seq_one_letter_code
_entity_poly.pdbx_strand_id
1 'polypeptide(L)'
;MYIHMSDKSGSEHTGHSHRDWMRHPAFLGALIGILAAFTQALLISAGGPVAYGFCVACHTRDLVNGLTNIVAGTHLALAPISANAVLPVMSIVGVLIGGYIAAKKSKEHKIRKGTNLDYVIYFLAGVIILQLAMIFGGCPYRAALRTGYGDLSALIFIISMAAGVIAGAYIMLKRAEREEA
;
A
#
# COMPACT_ATOMS: atom_id res chain seq x y z
N MET A 1 17.06 20.02 -30.21
CA MET A 1 15.95 19.51 -31.04
C MET A 1 14.66 20.00 -30.40
N TYR A 2 14.17 21.16 -30.87
CA TYR A 2 12.99 21.86 -30.33
C TYR A 2 11.74 21.10 -30.74
N ILE A 3 10.96 20.61 -29.77
CA ILE A 3 9.63 20.05 -30.04
C ILE A 3 8.62 21.20 -29.94
N HIS A 4 8.08 21.55 -31.09
CA HIS A 4 7.02 22.48 -31.34
C HIS A 4 5.74 22.06 -30.59
N MET A 5 5.39 22.73 -29.49
CA MET A 5 4.09 22.62 -28.85
C MET A 5 3.07 23.37 -29.72
N SER A 6 2.33 22.62 -30.51
CA SER A 6 1.15 23.13 -31.21
C SER A 6 0.01 23.28 -30.21
N ASP A 7 -0.31 24.53 -29.94
CA ASP A 7 -1.53 24.97 -29.28
C ASP A 7 -2.76 24.54 -30.10
N LYS A 8 -3.60 23.66 -29.57
CA LYS A 8 -4.96 23.46 -30.00
C LYS A 8 -5.89 23.75 -28.84
N SER A 9 -6.08 25.04 -28.54
CA SER A 9 -7.26 25.51 -27.83
C SER A 9 -8.46 25.43 -28.75
N GLY A 10 -9.48 24.68 -28.40
CA GLY A 10 -10.75 24.64 -29.12
C GLY A 10 -11.67 23.54 -28.63
N SER A 11 -12.53 23.88 -27.68
CA SER A 11 -13.88 23.32 -27.47
C SER A 11 -14.07 21.79 -27.49
N GLU A 12 -13.93 21.19 -26.29
CA GLU A 12 -14.72 20.02 -25.91
C GLU A 12 -14.92 19.99 -24.37
N HIS A 13 -15.62 20.98 -23.86
CA HIS A 13 -16.09 21.01 -22.46
C HIS A 13 -17.57 20.59 -22.43
N THR A 14 -17.89 19.32 -22.37
CA THR A 14 -19.14 18.82 -21.78
C THR A 14 -19.21 17.29 -21.82
N GLY A 15 -18.46 16.61 -20.97
CA GLY A 15 -18.55 15.14 -20.83
C GLY A 15 -17.65 14.55 -19.75
N HIS A 16 -16.72 15.31 -19.24
CA HIS A 16 -15.65 14.82 -18.36
C HIS A 16 -15.95 14.86 -16.84
N SER A 17 -16.94 15.64 -16.40
CA SER A 17 -17.08 16.00 -14.98
C SER A 17 -17.39 14.84 -14.03
N HIS A 18 -18.19 13.85 -14.44
CA HIS A 18 -18.59 12.78 -13.52
C HIS A 18 -17.55 11.64 -13.42
N ARG A 19 -16.76 11.46 -14.47
CA ARG A 19 -15.75 10.39 -14.54
C ARG A 19 -14.41 10.79 -13.91
N ASP A 20 -14.11 12.08 -13.89
CA ASP A 20 -12.90 12.63 -13.29
C ASP A 20 -12.99 12.67 -11.76
N TRP A 21 -14.18 12.92 -11.20
CA TRP A 21 -14.39 12.89 -9.75
C TRP A 21 -14.15 11.51 -9.14
N MET A 22 -14.58 10.44 -9.82
CA MET A 22 -14.34 9.05 -9.38
C MET A 22 -12.86 8.63 -9.45
N ARG A 23 -12.02 9.39 -10.16
CA ARG A 23 -10.57 9.20 -10.23
C ARG A 23 -9.80 10.10 -9.27
N HIS A 24 -10.51 10.99 -8.58
CA HIS A 24 -9.87 11.91 -7.65
C HIS A 24 -9.28 11.13 -6.45
N PRO A 25 -7.98 11.33 -6.10
CA PRO A 25 -7.31 10.58 -5.04
C PRO A 25 -8.03 10.64 -3.69
N ALA A 26 -8.63 11.79 -3.36
CA ALA A 26 -9.38 11.97 -2.12
C ALA A 26 -10.65 11.10 -2.08
N PHE A 27 -11.38 10.98 -3.21
CA PHE A 27 -12.55 10.13 -3.28
C PHE A 27 -12.19 8.64 -3.13
N LEU A 28 -11.15 8.20 -3.84
CA LEU A 28 -10.65 6.82 -3.74
C LEU A 28 -10.14 6.52 -2.32
N GLY A 29 -9.42 7.46 -1.72
CA GLY A 29 -8.96 7.34 -0.34
C GLY A 29 -10.11 7.23 0.67
N ALA A 30 -11.15 8.06 0.51
CA ALA A 30 -12.35 7.98 1.36
C ALA A 30 -13.08 6.64 1.20
N LEU A 31 -13.23 6.17 -0.05
CA LEU A 31 -13.86 4.87 -0.33
C LEU A 31 -13.09 3.71 0.31
N ILE A 32 -11.76 3.69 0.16
CA ILE A 32 -10.89 2.69 0.80
C ILE A 32 -11.01 2.77 2.31
N GLY A 33 -11.04 3.97 2.90
CA GLY A 33 -11.20 4.19 4.33
C GLY A 33 -12.52 3.64 4.86
N ILE A 34 -13.63 3.90 4.18
CA ILE A 34 -14.97 3.39 4.53
C ILE A 34 -14.99 1.85 4.45
N LEU A 35 -14.46 1.26 3.38
CA LEU A 35 -14.39 -0.19 3.22
C LEU A 35 -13.51 -0.84 4.30
N ALA A 36 -12.38 -0.22 4.64
CA ALA A 36 -11.50 -0.69 5.71
C ALA A 36 -12.19 -0.63 7.08
N ALA A 37 -12.90 0.46 7.38
CA ALA A 37 -13.66 0.61 8.63
C ALA A 37 -14.80 -0.41 8.71
N PHE A 38 -15.52 -0.65 7.61
CA PHE A 38 -16.58 -1.65 7.53
C PHE A 38 -16.04 -3.07 7.76
N THR A 39 -14.94 -3.43 7.07
CA THR A 39 -14.28 -4.73 7.26
C THR A 39 -13.81 -4.91 8.70
N GLN A 40 -13.27 -3.84 9.32
CA GLN A 40 -12.86 -3.88 10.71
C GLN A 40 -14.06 -4.05 11.67
N ALA A 41 -15.17 -3.40 11.42
CA ALA A 41 -16.39 -3.56 12.20
C ALA A 41 -16.93 -5.00 12.15
N LEU A 42 -16.94 -5.60 10.95
CA LEU A 42 -17.32 -7.00 10.79
C LEU A 42 -16.35 -7.94 11.53
N LEU A 43 -15.05 -7.65 11.50
CA LEU A 43 -14.07 -8.45 12.21
C LEU A 43 -14.27 -8.38 13.73
N ILE A 44 -14.54 -7.20 14.29
CA ILE A 44 -14.80 -7.02 15.72
C ILE A 44 -16.09 -7.75 16.10
N SER A 45 -17.15 -7.67 15.30
CA SER A 45 -18.40 -8.38 15.56
C SER A 45 -18.24 -9.90 15.56
N ALA A 46 -17.23 -10.41 14.87
CA ALA A 46 -16.84 -11.83 14.86
C ALA A 46 -15.83 -12.18 15.97
N GLY A 47 -15.57 -11.30 16.93
CA GLY A 47 -14.62 -11.54 18.03
C GLY A 47 -13.15 -11.34 17.67
N GLY A 48 -12.87 -10.72 16.54
CA GLY A 48 -11.51 -10.44 16.09
C GLY A 48 -10.84 -9.25 16.79
N PRO A 49 -9.52 -9.13 16.71
CA PRO A 49 -8.77 -8.08 17.39
C PRO A 49 -9.01 -6.69 16.77
N VAL A 50 -8.88 -5.67 17.60
CA VAL A 50 -9.00 -4.26 17.21
C VAL A 50 -7.89 -3.89 16.22
N ALA A 51 -8.24 -3.10 15.19
CA ALA A 51 -7.33 -2.61 14.15
C ALA A 51 -6.53 -3.70 13.40
N TYR A 52 -7.09 -4.88 13.19
CA TYR A 52 -6.45 -5.97 12.45
C TYR A 52 -7.10 -6.25 11.09
N GLY A 53 -8.32 -5.79 10.86
CA GLY A 53 -9.12 -6.11 9.68
C GLY A 53 -8.49 -5.74 8.34
N PHE A 54 -7.64 -4.70 8.32
CA PHE A 54 -6.92 -4.29 7.12
C PHE A 54 -5.47 -3.91 7.46
N CYS A 55 -4.58 -4.89 7.45
CA CYS A 55 -3.15 -4.68 7.69
C CYS A 55 -2.30 -5.47 6.68
N VAL A 56 -1.84 -4.79 5.61
CA VAL A 56 -1.02 -5.44 4.57
C VAL A 56 0.23 -6.08 5.16
N ALA A 57 0.98 -5.37 6.03
CA ALA A 57 2.21 -5.90 6.61
C ALA A 57 1.95 -7.12 7.52
N CYS A 58 0.91 -7.06 8.39
CA CYS A 58 0.59 -8.16 9.29
C CYS A 58 0.14 -9.40 8.52
N HIS A 59 -0.73 -9.21 7.53
CA HIS A 59 -1.24 -10.31 6.72
C HIS A 59 -0.15 -10.90 5.81
N THR A 60 0.77 -10.07 5.28
CA THR A 60 1.93 -10.58 4.51
C THR A 60 2.84 -11.42 5.40
N ARG A 61 3.14 -10.97 6.63
CA ARG A 61 3.89 -11.77 7.60
C ARG A 61 3.22 -13.12 7.84
N ASP A 62 1.93 -13.11 8.12
CA ASP A 62 1.18 -14.32 8.45
C ASP A 62 1.09 -15.26 7.24
N LEU A 63 0.97 -14.74 6.02
CA LEU A 63 1.02 -15.53 4.80
C LEU A 63 2.38 -16.20 4.62
N VAL A 64 3.47 -15.45 4.77
CA VAL A 64 4.84 -15.98 4.64
C VAL A 64 5.13 -17.01 5.72
N ASN A 65 4.81 -16.69 6.99
CA ASN A 65 4.99 -17.61 8.10
C ASN A 65 4.16 -18.89 7.95
N GLY A 66 2.89 -18.77 7.55
CA GLY A 66 2.01 -19.90 7.30
C GLY A 66 2.53 -20.81 6.19
N LEU A 67 2.96 -20.23 5.07
CA LEU A 67 3.54 -20.99 3.97
C LEU A 67 4.85 -21.68 4.39
N THR A 68 5.71 -20.98 5.12
CA THR A 68 6.98 -21.55 5.64
C THR A 68 6.71 -22.68 6.61
N ASN A 69 5.72 -22.54 7.49
CA ASN A 69 5.32 -23.60 8.42
C ASN A 69 4.88 -24.87 7.68
N ILE A 70 4.12 -24.71 6.59
CA ILE A 70 3.65 -25.84 5.79
C ILE A 70 4.79 -26.51 5.02
N VAL A 71 5.66 -25.72 4.39
CA VAL A 71 6.71 -26.25 3.50
C VAL A 71 7.91 -26.75 4.25
N ALA A 72 8.35 -26.04 5.28
CA ALA A 72 9.57 -26.33 6.05
C ALA A 72 9.31 -26.99 7.41
N GLY A 73 8.05 -27.23 7.78
CA GLY A 73 7.69 -27.82 9.08
C GLY A 73 8.09 -26.96 10.29
N THR A 74 8.17 -25.64 10.09
CA THR A 74 8.54 -24.69 11.16
C THR A 74 7.31 -24.31 11.99
N HIS A 75 7.52 -23.65 13.13
CA HIS A 75 6.45 -23.16 14.02
C HIS A 75 6.56 -21.63 14.19
N LEU A 76 6.65 -20.90 13.08
CA LEU A 76 6.67 -19.44 13.09
C LEU A 76 5.32 -18.90 13.58
N ALA A 77 5.36 -17.82 14.37
CA ALA A 77 4.19 -17.24 14.98
C ALA A 77 3.21 -16.69 13.93
N LEU A 78 1.93 -17.02 14.10
CA LEU A 78 0.81 -16.47 13.35
C LEU A 78 -0.10 -15.71 14.31
N ALA A 79 -0.80 -14.70 13.81
CA ALA A 79 -1.87 -14.10 14.60
C ALA A 79 -3.00 -15.13 14.82
N PRO A 80 -3.65 -15.18 16.01
CA PRO A 80 -4.68 -16.17 16.31
C PRO A 80 -5.80 -16.24 15.27
N ILE A 81 -6.17 -15.09 14.69
CA ILE A 81 -7.20 -15.02 13.66
C ILE A 81 -6.71 -15.58 12.31
N SER A 82 -5.43 -15.42 11.99
CA SER A 82 -4.84 -15.94 10.76
C SER A 82 -4.63 -17.46 10.83
N ALA A 83 -4.42 -18.00 12.03
CA ALA A 83 -4.31 -19.44 12.23
C ALA A 83 -5.64 -20.17 11.99
N ASN A 84 -6.77 -19.51 12.26
CA ASN A 84 -8.11 -20.09 12.17
C ASN A 84 -8.92 -19.65 10.94
N ALA A 85 -8.45 -18.63 10.21
CA ALA A 85 -9.19 -18.08 9.07
C ALA A 85 -8.23 -17.69 7.94
N VAL A 86 -8.46 -18.26 6.76
CA VAL A 86 -7.74 -17.91 5.52
C VAL A 86 -8.10 -16.51 5.01
N LEU A 87 -9.29 -16.01 5.36
CA LEU A 87 -9.85 -14.75 4.87
C LEU A 87 -8.97 -13.50 5.13
N PRO A 88 -8.37 -13.28 6.34
CA PRO A 88 -7.50 -12.14 6.55
C PRO A 88 -6.26 -12.15 5.65
N VAL A 89 -5.73 -13.34 5.35
CA VAL A 89 -4.57 -13.52 4.49
C VAL A 89 -4.92 -13.28 3.02
N MET A 90 -6.16 -13.56 2.61
CA MET A 90 -6.65 -13.32 1.26
C MET A 90 -6.70 -11.83 0.90
N SER A 91 -6.70 -10.91 1.87
CA SER A 91 -6.63 -9.46 1.62
C SER A 91 -5.39 -9.07 0.80
N ILE A 92 -4.25 -9.73 1.03
CA ILE A 92 -3.00 -9.51 0.27
C ILE A 92 -3.17 -9.92 -1.18
N VAL A 93 -3.77 -11.08 -1.42
CA VAL A 93 -4.04 -11.57 -2.77
C VAL A 93 -4.98 -10.60 -3.50
N GLY A 94 -6.01 -10.10 -2.79
CA GLY A 94 -6.92 -9.10 -3.31
C GLY A 94 -6.23 -7.78 -3.70
N VAL A 95 -5.31 -7.29 -2.88
CA VAL A 95 -4.52 -6.09 -3.16
C VAL A 95 -3.64 -6.29 -4.40
N LEU A 96 -2.96 -7.43 -4.52
CA LEU A 96 -2.12 -7.75 -5.69
C LEU A 96 -2.94 -7.84 -6.97
N ILE A 97 -4.05 -8.57 -6.96
CA ILE A 97 -4.94 -8.72 -8.12
C ILE A 97 -5.55 -7.36 -8.48
N GLY A 98 -6.06 -6.62 -7.49
CA GLY A 98 -6.65 -5.29 -7.71
C GLY A 98 -5.65 -4.30 -8.29
N GLY A 99 -4.42 -4.27 -7.76
CA GLY A 99 -3.32 -3.44 -8.28
C GLY A 99 -2.95 -3.80 -9.72
N TYR A 100 -2.87 -5.09 -10.02
CA TYR A 100 -2.58 -5.57 -11.38
C TYR A 100 -3.69 -5.15 -12.38
N ILE A 101 -4.96 -5.36 -12.02
CA ILE A 101 -6.10 -4.97 -12.86
C ILE A 101 -6.12 -3.45 -13.06
N ALA A 102 -5.89 -2.67 -12.00
CA ALA A 102 -5.84 -1.21 -12.08
C ALA A 102 -4.73 -0.73 -13.01
N ALA A 103 -3.50 -1.24 -12.86
CA ALA A 103 -2.36 -0.90 -13.69
C ALA A 103 -2.61 -1.25 -15.17
N LYS A 104 -3.22 -2.41 -15.45
CA LYS A 104 -3.56 -2.83 -16.81
C LYS A 104 -4.65 -1.95 -17.42
N LYS A 105 -5.68 -1.61 -16.65
CA LYS A 105 -6.79 -0.75 -17.10
C LYS A 105 -6.36 0.70 -17.35
N SER A 106 -5.42 1.20 -16.54
CA SER A 106 -4.84 2.54 -16.71
C SER A 106 -3.74 2.60 -17.78
N LYS A 107 -3.40 1.47 -18.42
CA LYS A 107 -2.31 1.35 -19.42
C LYS A 107 -0.92 1.75 -18.86
N GLU A 108 -0.76 1.70 -17.55
CA GLU A 108 0.49 2.01 -16.84
C GLU A 108 1.33 0.76 -16.57
N HIS A 109 0.82 -0.42 -16.93
CA HIS A 109 1.53 -1.68 -16.75
C HIS A 109 2.74 -1.76 -17.70
N LYS A 110 3.92 -1.46 -17.17
CA LYS A 110 5.19 -1.58 -17.84
C LYS A 110 6.09 -2.56 -17.11
N ILE A 111 6.45 -3.65 -17.77
CA ILE A 111 7.45 -4.58 -17.23
C ILE A 111 8.83 -3.98 -17.53
N ARG A 112 9.49 -3.43 -16.52
CA ARG A 112 10.89 -3.03 -16.62
C ARG A 112 11.75 -4.20 -16.20
N LYS A 113 12.66 -4.61 -17.09
CA LYS A 113 13.72 -5.56 -16.75
C LYS A 113 14.80 -4.78 -16.00
N GLY A 114 14.98 -5.09 -14.72
CA GLY A 114 16.09 -4.55 -13.93
C GLY A 114 17.35 -5.41 -14.06
N THR A 115 18.46 -4.87 -13.60
CA THR A 115 19.70 -5.62 -13.42
C THR A 115 19.57 -6.56 -12.21
N ASN A 116 20.37 -7.60 -12.11
CA ASN A 116 20.36 -8.51 -10.95
C ASN A 116 20.57 -7.76 -9.62
N LEU A 117 21.35 -6.67 -9.64
CA LEU A 117 21.54 -5.79 -8.49
C LEU A 117 20.25 -5.10 -8.06
N ASP A 118 19.43 -4.67 -9.01
CA ASP A 118 18.16 -4.02 -8.71
C ASP A 118 17.22 -4.97 -7.95
N TYR A 119 17.16 -6.24 -8.35
CA TYR A 119 16.36 -7.24 -7.65
C TYR A 119 16.81 -7.46 -6.21
N VAL A 120 18.12 -7.49 -5.96
CA VAL A 120 18.67 -7.62 -4.60
C VAL A 120 18.35 -6.38 -3.77
N ILE A 121 18.50 -5.18 -4.34
CA ILE A 121 18.19 -3.92 -3.66
C ILE A 121 16.70 -3.86 -3.29
N TYR A 122 15.80 -4.17 -4.24
CA TYR A 122 14.35 -4.17 -3.97
C TYR A 122 13.95 -5.21 -2.94
N PHE A 123 14.57 -6.40 -2.96
CA PHE A 123 14.32 -7.44 -1.97
C PHE A 123 14.73 -6.98 -0.56
N LEU A 124 15.96 -6.47 -0.41
CA LEU A 124 16.45 -5.98 0.88
C LEU A 124 15.64 -4.79 1.38
N ALA A 125 15.30 -3.84 0.51
CA ALA A 125 14.46 -2.72 0.85
C ALA A 125 13.06 -3.19 1.33
N GLY A 126 12.47 -4.16 0.66
CA GLY A 126 11.18 -4.75 1.06
C GLY A 126 11.24 -5.40 2.42
N VAL A 127 12.30 -6.15 2.71
CA VAL A 127 12.52 -6.77 4.03
C VAL A 127 12.66 -5.70 5.12
N ILE A 128 13.47 -4.66 4.88
CA ILE A 128 13.67 -3.55 5.85
C ILE A 128 12.34 -2.82 6.09
N ILE A 129 11.59 -2.49 5.05
CA ILE A 129 10.29 -1.82 5.17
C ILE A 129 9.32 -2.67 5.98
N LEU A 130 9.26 -3.99 5.74
CA LEU A 130 8.40 -4.89 6.47
C LEU A 130 8.77 -4.96 7.95
N GLN A 131 10.07 -5.05 8.27
CA GLN A 131 10.55 -5.07 9.66
C GLN A 131 10.23 -3.76 10.38
N LEU A 132 10.47 -2.61 9.76
CA LEU A 132 10.12 -1.30 10.33
C LEU A 132 8.62 -1.19 10.55
N ALA A 133 7.78 -1.62 9.60
CA ALA A 133 6.34 -1.64 9.77
C ALA A 133 5.90 -2.52 10.95
N MET A 134 6.57 -3.66 11.19
CA MET A 134 6.28 -4.52 12.33
C MET A 134 6.67 -3.88 13.66
N ILE A 135 7.81 -3.21 13.76
CA ILE A 135 8.29 -2.50 14.97
C ILE A 135 7.29 -1.40 15.36
N PHE A 136 6.79 -0.63 14.40
CA PHE A 136 5.83 0.46 14.64
C PHE A 136 4.37 0.00 14.76
N GLY A 137 4.11 -1.30 14.69
CA GLY A 137 2.81 -1.90 14.96
C GLY A 137 1.90 -2.05 13.77
N GLY A 138 2.43 -2.03 12.55
CA GLY A 138 1.71 -2.38 11.34
C GLY A 138 1.93 -1.44 10.15
N CYS A 139 1.13 -1.62 9.11
CA CYS A 139 1.17 -0.78 7.92
C CYS A 139 0.43 0.55 8.12
N PRO A 140 0.56 1.52 7.19
CA PRO A 140 -0.12 2.82 7.27
C PRO A 140 -1.63 2.72 7.45
N TYR A 141 -2.28 1.75 6.84
CA TYR A 141 -3.73 1.53 6.98
C TYR A 141 -4.11 1.15 8.40
N ARG A 142 -3.35 0.26 9.02
CA ARG A 142 -3.54 -0.09 10.43
C ARG A 142 -3.27 1.09 11.35
N ALA A 143 -2.25 1.87 11.06
CA ALA A 143 -1.96 3.09 11.82
C ALA A 143 -3.09 4.10 11.72
N ALA A 144 -3.68 4.29 10.53
CA ALA A 144 -4.85 5.15 10.35
C ALA A 144 -6.07 4.67 11.17
N LEU A 145 -6.35 3.37 11.17
CA LEU A 145 -7.41 2.79 12.01
C LEU A 145 -7.14 3.02 13.50
N ARG A 146 -5.90 2.78 13.97
CA ARG A 146 -5.51 3.01 15.37
C ARG A 146 -5.63 4.49 15.76
N THR A 147 -5.27 5.40 14.88
CA THR A 147 -5.46 6.85 15.09
C THR A 147 -6.94 7.18 15.26
N GLY A 148 -7.82 6.55 14.48
CA GLY A 148 -9.27 6.69 14.61
C GLY A 148 -9.81 6.21 15.97
N TYR A 149 -9.12 5.30 16.65
CA TYR A 149 -9.40 4.86 18.02
C TYR A 149 -8.72 5.73 19.11
N GLY A 150 -8.02 6.81 18.72
CA GLY A 150 -7.37 7.73 19.65
C GLY A 150 -5.93 7.38 20.03
N ASP A 151 -5.29 6.47 19.28
CA ASP A 151 -3.89 6.11 19.53
C ASP A 151 -2.93 7.16 18.94
N LEU A 152 -2.40 8.01 19.82
CA LEU A 152 -1.47 9.08 19.44
C LEU A 152 -0.13 8.54 18.90
N SER A 153 0.30 7.36 19.32
CA SER A 153 1.54 6.75 18.79
C SER A 153 1.40 6.41 17.31
N ALA A 154 0.23 5.96 16.89
CA ALA A 154 -0.09 5.70 15.50
C ALA A 154 -0.14 6.98 14.65
N LEU A 155 -0.62 8.09 15.23
CA LEU A 155 -0.60 9.40 14.57
C LEU A 155 0.84 9.89 14.32
N ILE A 156 1.71 9.80 15.33
CA ILE A 156 3.13 10.15 15.19
C ILE A 156 3.80 9.30 14.09
N PHE A 157 3.47 8.00 14.03
CA PHE A 157 3.97 7.13 12.98
C PHE A 157 3.55 7.58 11.57
N ILE A 158 2.28 7.96 11.37
CA ILE A 158 1.78 8.44 10.07
C ILE A 158 2.50 9.72 9.66
N ILE A 159 2.67 10.67 10.58
CA ILE A 159 3.37 11.94 10.34
C ILE A 159 4.82 11.69 9.97
N SER A 160 5.52 10.83 10.72
CA SER A 160 6.91 10.46 10.46
C SER A 160 7.09 9.80 9.10
N MET A 161 6.15 8.93 8.72
CA MET A 161 6.15 8.27 7.42
C MET A 161 5.93 9.27 6.28
N ALA A 162 4.98 10.20 6.43
CA ALA A 162 4.76 11.26 5.44
C ALA A 162 6.00 12.13 5.26
N ALA A 163 6.66 12.52 6.36
CA ALA A 163 7.92 13.26 6.31
C ALA A 163 9.03 12.48 5.60
N GLY A 164 9.15 11.17 5.87
CA GLY A 164 10.10 10.29 5.20
C GLY A 164 9.87 10.18 3.69
N VAL A 165 8.62 10.06 3.25
CA VAL A 165 8.26 10.03 1.82
C VAL A 165 8.62 11.35 1.14
N ILE A 166 8.30 12.49 1.75
CA ILE A 166 8.62 13.82 1.23
C ILE A 166 10.15 14.00 1.12
N ALA A 167 10.88 13.64 2.16
CA ALA A 167 12.35 13.71 2.15
C ALA A 167 12.97 12.81 1.07
N GLY A 168 12.48 11.57 0.94
CA GLY A 168 12.91 10.64 -0.09
C GLY A 168 12.65 11.15 -1.51
N ALA A 169 11.45 11.67 -1.76
CA ALA A 169 11.08 12.25 -3.04
C ALA A 169 11.98 13.47 -3.39
N TYR A 170 12.24 14.35 -2.42
CA TYR A 170 13.13 15.50 -2.60
C TYR A 170 14.57 15.09 -2.96
N ILE A 171 15.11 14.07 -2.27
CA ILE A 171 16.45 13.55 -2.56
C ILE A 171 16.53 12.95 -3.97
N MET A 172 15.49 12.21 -4.39
CA MET A 172 15.45 11.60 -5.72
C MET A 172 15.37 12.66 -6.82
N LEU A 173 14.54 13.67 -6.65
CA LEU A 173 14.43 14.78 -7.61
C LEU A 173 15.77 15.53 -7.75
N LYS A 174 16.41 15.84 -6.63
CA LYS A 174 17.71 16.53 -6.64
C LYS A 174 18.84 15.71 -7.27
N ARG A 175 18.77 14.38 -7.18
CA ARG A 175 19.72 13.50 -7.88
C ARG A 175 19.47 13.50 -9.39
N ALA A 176 18.21 13.43 -9.81
CA ALA A 176 17.86 13.47 -11.23
C ALA A 176 18.29 14.78 -11.88
N GLU A 177 18.10 15.92 -11.23
CA GLU A 177 18.58 17.23 -11.70
C GLU A 177 20.11 17.29 -11.88
N ARG A 178 20.86 16.57 -11.02
CA ARG A 178 22.33 16.52 -11.12
C ARG A 178 22.85 15.62 -12.24
N GLU A 179 22.07 14.64 -12.65
CA GLU A 179 22.44 13.73 -13.75
C GLU A 179 22.14 14.34 -15.13
N GLU A 180 21.27 15.36 -15.17
CA GLU A 180 20.94 16.11 -16.39
C GLU A 180 21.83 17.35 -16.61
N ALA A 181 22.60 17.79 -15.60
CA ALA A 181 23.48 18.96 -15.65
C ALA A 181 24.93 18.56 -15.97
#